data_b3012b02433c77516435bf0cdd487917
#
_entry.id   b3012b02433c77516435bf0cdd487917
#
_cell.length_a   1.000
_cell.length_b   1.000
_cell.length_c   1.000
_cell.angle_alpha   90.00
_cell.angle_beta   90.00
_cell.angle_gamma   90.00
#
_symmetry.space_group_name_H-M   'P 1'
#
loop_
_entity.id
_entity.type
_entity.pdbx_description
1 polymer ?
#
loop_
_entity_poly.entity_id
_entity_poly.type
_entity_poly.pdbx_seq_one_letter_code
_entity_poly.pdbx_strand_id
1 'polypeptide(L)'
;RKIFQEHDFQAVYFKNEIAKAYYLTGYGSRDQYAKLYKTIYQYPEFDVRYKLKDLAAYLKIQQILLVKMIQIFQELGFVTIENGIMKVNKEAEKREIAESNIYQNLKQTVKEQELMALGTVREIYDYLTGQAS
;
A
#
# COMPACT_ATOMS: atom_id res chain seq x y z
N ARG A 1 15.67 -15.06 15.79
CA ARG A 1 15.50 -14.87 14.38
C ARG A 1 16.17 -16.01 13.60
N LYS A 2 15.49 -16.49 12.64
CA LYS A 2 16.00 -17.55 11.81
C LYS A 2 17.17 -17.09 10.98
N ILE A 3 18.24 -17.85 10.99
CA ILE A 3 19.41 -17.56 10.18
C ILE A 3 19.14 -18.02 8.76
N PHE A 4 19.59 -17.28 7.79
CA PHE A 4 19.47 -17.67 6.40
C PHE A 4 20.14 -19.01 6.14
N GLN A 5 19.36 -19.91 5.63
CA GLN A 5 19.85 -21.15 5.09
C GLN A 5 20.21 -20.88 3.63
N GLU A 6 20.94 -21.79 3.04
CA GLU A 6 21.29 -21.66 1.64
C GLU A 6 20.06 -21.58 0.75
N HIS A 7 19.07 -22.40 1.02
CA HIS A 7 17.82 -22.35 0.24
C HIS A 7 17.05 -21.07 0.48
N ASP A 8 17.11 -20.51 1.69
CA ASP A 8 16.47 -19.23 1.97
C ASP A 8 17.14 -18.11 1.20
N PHE A 9 18.46 -18.18 1.10
CA PHE A 9 19.21 -17.19 0.37
C PHE A 9 18.86 -17.22 -1.11
N GLN A 10 18.74 -18.42 -1.67
CA GLN A 10 18.31 -18.57 -3.05
C GLN A 10 16.89 -18.08 -3.25
N ALA A 11 16.01 -18.31 -2.28
CA ALA A 11 14.64 -17.86 -2.34
C ALA A 11 14.58 -16.34 -2.37
N VAL A 12 15.41 -15.68 -1.56
CA VAL A 12 15.47 -14.21 -1.57
C VAL A 12 15.96 -13.70 -2.92
N TYR A 13 17.01 -14.31 -3.43
CA TYR A 13 17.57 -13.92 -4.70
C TYR A 13 16.57 -14.13 -5.84
N PHE A 14 15.93 -15.27 -5.84
CA PHE A 14 14.91 -15.60 -6.84
C PHE A 14 13.71 -14.64 -6.73
N LYS A 15 13.33 -14.29 -5.52
CA LYS A 15 12.22 -13.41 -5.28
C LYS A 15 12.45 -11.99 -5.76
N ASN A 16 13.66 -11.63 -6.10
CA ASN A 16 13.92 -10.29 -6.61
C ASN A 16 13.06 -9.99 -7.85
N GLU A 17 12.84 -10.99 -8.68
CA GLU A 17 11.98 -10.82 -9.85
C GLU A 17 10.51 -10.72 -9.46
N ILE A 18 10.10 -11.50 -8.47
CA ILE A 18 8.73 -11.47 -7.98
C ILE A 18 8.50 -10.19 -7.17
N ALA A 19 9.50 -9.82 -6.36
CA ALA A 19 9.39 -8.66 -5.50
C ALA A 19 9.18 -7.37 -6.27
N LYS A 20 9.64 -7.29 -7.50
CA LYS A 20 9.41 -6.11 -8.33
C LYS A 20 7.93 -5.84 -8.54
N ALA A 21 7.12 -6.90 -8.60
CA ALA A 21 5.68 -6.76 -8.76
C ALA A 21 4.99 -6.29 -7.49
N TYR A 22 5.61 -6.48 -6.35
CA TYR A 22 5.03 -6.15 -5.05
C TYR A 22 5.74 -5.02 -4.34
N TYR A 23 6.80 -4.48 -4.96
CA TYR A 23 7.52 -3.36 -4.40
C TYR A 23 6.62 -2.12 -4.49
N LEU A 24 6.37 -1.51 -3.35
CA LEU A 24 5.50 -0.35 -3.30
C LEU A 24 6.20 0.86 -3.89
N THR A 25 5.58 1.47 -4.88
CA THR A 25 6.13 2.64 -5.55
C THR A 25 5.89 3.93 -4.77
N GLY A 26 5.11 3.83 -3.70
CA GLY A 26 4.80 4.96 -2.84
C GLY A 26 3.66 4.59 -1.92
N TYR A 27 3.21 5.54 -1.15
CA TYR A 27 2.09 5.34 -0.22
C TYR A 27 0.86 6.13 -0.63
N GLY A 28 0.87 6.64 -1.86
CA GLY A 28 -0.23 7.40 -2.40
C GLY A 28 -0.10 8.88 -2.13
N SER A 29 -0.16 9.67 -3.19
CA SER A 29 -0.18 11.12 -3.07
C SER A 29 -1.60 11.58 -2.79
N ARG A 30 -1.73 12.82 -2.33
CA ARG A 30 -3.04 13.43 -2.10
C ARG A 30 -3.89 13.38 -3.36
N ASP A 31 -3.29 13.64 -4.51
CA ASP A 31 -4.01 13.61 -5.78
C ASP A 31 -4.46 12.21 -6.13
N GLN A 32 -3.65 11.21 -5.84
CA GLN A 32 -4.02 9.81 -6.10
C GLN A 32 -5.21 9.38 -5.24
N TYR A 33 -5.21 9.74 -3.97
CA TYR A 33 -6.35 9.44 -3.08
C TYR A 33 -7.61 10.18 -3.53
N ALA A 34 -7.47 11.44 -3.90
CA ALA A 34 -8.60 12.23 -4.37
C ALA A 34 -9.19 11.64 -5.65
N LYS A 35 -8.33 11.24 -6.58
CA LYS A 35 -8.77 10.65 -7.83
C LYS A 35 -9.45 9.30 -7.61
N LEU A 36 -8.91 8.49 -6.71
CA LEU A 36 -9.54 7.23 -6.37
C LEU A 36 -10.93 7.46 -5.78
N TYR A 37 -11.04 8.35 -4.81
CA TYR A 37 -12.31 8.62 -4.17
C TYR A 37 -13.34 9.13 -5.18
N LYS A 38 -12.95 10.06 -6.03
CA LYS A 38 -13.82 10.61 -7.06
C LYS A 38 -14.29 9.52 -8.03
N THR A 39 -13.40 8.62 -8.38
CA THR A 39 -13.72 7.53 -9.32
C THR A 39 -14.72 6.56 -8.72
N ILE A 40 -14.46 6.09 -7.49
CA ILE A 40 -15.35 5.11 -6.86
C ILE A 40 -16.69 5.73 -6.47
N TYR A 41 -16.71 7.03 -6.22
CA TYR A 41 -17.96 7.72 -5.90
C TYR A 41 -18.95 7.67 -7.05
N GLN A 42 -18.45 7.57 -8.28
CA GLN A 42 -19.28 7.45 -9.47
C GLN A 42 -19.80 6.03 -9.70
N TYR A 43 -19.24 5.06 -8.99
CA TYR A 43 -19.64 3.66 -9.11
C TYR A 43 -20.08 3.17 -7.74
N PRO A 44 -21.37 3.33 -7.41
CA PRO A 44 -21.86 3.04 -6.05
C PRO A 44 -21.59 1.62 -5.58
N GLU A 45 -21.51 0.67 -6.50
CA GLU A 45 -21.18 -0.71 -6.19
C GLU A 45 -20.07 -1.14 -7.11
N PHE A 46 -18.96 -1.55 -6.54
CA PHE A 46 -17.77 -1.92 -7.29
C PHE A 46 -17.28 -3.28 -6.81
N ASP A 47 -17.16 -4.24 -7.75
CA ASP A 47 -16.68 -5.58 -7.39
C ASP A 47 -15.17 -5.60 -7.38
N VAL A 48 -14.59 -5.53 -6.18
CA VAL A 48 -13.13 -5.50 -6.03
C VAL A 48 -12.49 -6.83 -6.36
N ARG A 49 -13.27 -7.92 -6.41
CA ARG A 49 -12.72 -9.24 -6.72
C ARG A 49 -12.31 -9.34 -8.19
N TYR A 50 -13.04 -8.70 -9.07
CA TYR A 50 -12.87 -8.87 -10.51
C TYR A 50 -12.39 -7.62 -11.23
N LYS A 51 -12.59 -6.44 -10.64
CA LYS A 51 -12.32 -5.18 -11.34
C LYS A 51 -11.18 -4.37 -10.74
N LEU A 52 -10.50 -4.92 -9.75
CA LEU A 52 -9.40 -4.22 -9.09
C LEU A 52 -8.27 -3.90 -10.07
N LYS A 53 -7.93 -4.87 -10.91
CA LYS A 53 -6.86 -4.70 -11.89
C LYS A 53 -7.20 -3.59 -12.88
N ASP A 54 -8.44 -3.54 -13.33
CA ASP A 54 -8.87 -2.52 -14.27
C ASP A 54 -8.85 -1.15 -13.64
N LEU A 55 -9.25 -1.05 -12.38
CA LEU A 55 -9.22 0.22 -11.66
C LEU A 55 -7.78 0.70 -11.47
N ALA A 56 -6.88 -0.20 -11.13
CA ALA A 56 -5.47 0.15 -10.99
C ALA A 56 -4.90 0.68 -12.30
N ALA A 57 -5.24 0.02 -13.41
CA ALA A 57 -4.79 0.46 -14.72
C ALA A 57 -5.36 1.82 -15.10
N TYR A 58 -6.64 2.04 -14.80
CA TYR A 58 -7.28 3.32 -15.07
C TYR A 58 -6.64 4.46 -14.28
N LEU A 59 -6.35 4.21 -13.00
CA LEU A 59 -5.75 5.21 -12.14
C LEU A 59 -4.24 5.31 -12.32
N LYS A 60 -3.65 4.39 -13.06
CA LYS A 60 -2.21 4.30 -13.30
C LYS A 60 -1.43 4.19 -12.00
N ILE A 61 -1.92 3.36 -11.10
CA ILE A 61 -1.25 3.06 -9.85
C ILE A 61 -1.02 1.56 -9.74
N GLN A 62 -0.05 1.20 -8.95
CA GLN A 62 0.29 -0.19 -8.70
C GLN A 62 -0.89 -0.88 -8.01
N GLN A 63 -1.19 -2.10 -8.43
CA GLN A 63 -2.35 -2.83 -7.89
C GLN A 63 -2.24 -3.04 -6.38
N ILE A 64 -1.05 -3.39 -5.89
CA ILE A 64 -0.86 -3.59 -4.46
C ILE A 64 -1.06 -2.29 -3.69
N LEU A 65 -0.65 -1.17 -4.26
CA LEU A 65 -0.89 0.14 -3.65
C LEU A 65 -2.37 0.45 -3.62
N LEU A 66 -3.08 0.16 -4.70
CA LEU A 66 -4.53 0.37 -4.75
C LEU A 66 -5.24 -0.41 -3.65
N VAL A 67 -4.84 -1.66 -3.42
CA VAL A 67 -5.41 -2.47 -2.34
C VAL A 67 -5.23 -1.76 -1.00
N LYS A 68 -4.03 -1.25 -0.76
CA LYS A 68 -3.74 -0.54 0.49
C LYS A 68 -4.56 0.74 0.61
N MET A 69 -4.73 1.47 -0.47
CA MET A 69 -5.52 2.70 -0.47
C MET A 69 -6.99 2.41 -0.16
N ILE A 70 -7.52 1.32 -0.71
CA ILE A 70 -8.90 0.90 -0.42
C ILE A 70 -9.04 0.51 1.03
N GLN A 71 -8.07 -0.20 1.60
CA GLN A 71 -8.07 -0.56 3.01
C GLN A 71 -8.05 0.67 3.90
N ILE A 72 -7.31 1.70 3.49
CA ILE A 72 -7.27 2.97 4.20
C ILE A 72 -8.64 3.63 4.18
N PHE A 73 -9.29 3.66 3.03
CA PHE A 73 -10.65 4.21 2.92
C PHE A 73 -11.63 3.43 3.79
N GLN A 74 -11.46 2.11 3.85
CA GLN A 74 -12.30 1.28 4.69
C GLN A 74 -12.09 1.57 6.17
N GLU A 75 -10.85 1.73 6.59
CA GLU A 75 -10.52 2.07 7.96
C GLU A 75 -11.11 3.42 8.36
N LEU A 76 -11.08 4.39 7.47
CA LEU A 76 -11.60 5.73 7.73
C LEU A 76 -13.11 5.82 7.60
N GLY A 77 -13.77 4.73 7.21
CA GLY A 77 -15.21 4.71 7.09
C GLY A 77 -15.74 5.31 5.80
N PHE A 78 -14.88 5.56 4.82
CA PHE A 78 -15.30 6.12 3.54
C PHE A 78 -15.96 5.09 2.64
N VAL A 79 -15.60 3.82 2.79
CA VAL A 79 -16.18 2.73 2.02
C VAL A 79 -16.43 1.53 2.93
N THR A 80 -17.34 0.66 2.50
CA THR A 80 -17.55 -0.65 3.12
C THR A 80 -17.41 -1.71 2.04
N ILE A 81 -16.97 -2.89 2.45
CA ILE A 81 -16.82 -4.01 1.52
C ILE A 81 -17.54 -5.21 2.13
N GLU A 82 -18.54 -5.72 1.41
CA GLU A 82 -19.28 -6.91 1.81
C GLU A 82 -19.36 -7.85 0.61
N ASN A 83 -18.97 -9.10 0.81
CA ASN A 83 -18.99 -10.12 -0.25
C ASN A 83 -18.25 -9.66 -1.51
N GLY A 84 -17.17 -8.92 -1.32
CA GLY A 84 -16.36 -8.42 -2.43
C GLY A 84 -16.92 -7.20 -3.14
N ILE A 85 -18.04 -6.68 -2.69
CA ILE A 85 -18.63 -5.46 -3.27
C ILE A 85 -18.30 -4.28 -2.39
N MET A 86 -17.64 -3.30 -2.98
CA MET A 86 -17.28 -2.06 -2.31
C MET A 86 -18.36 -1.01 -2.56
N LYS A 87 -18.79 -0.37 -1.50
CA LYS A 87 -19.78 0.71 -1.56
C LYS A 87 -19.22 1.93 -0.87
N VAL A 88 -19.42 3.08 -1.49
CA VAL A 88 -19.02 4.36 -0.89
C VAL A 88 -20.04 4.73 0.19
N ASN A 89 -19.52 5.11 1.36
CA ASN A 89 -20.34 5.63 2.43
C ASN A 89 -20.52 7.13 2.25
N LYS A 90 -21.66 7.53 1.70
CA LYS A 90 -21.92 8.94 1.39
C LYS A 90 -22.15 9.80 2.62
N GLU A 91 -22.34 9.15 3.77
CA GLU A 91 -22.55 9.84 5.04
C GLU A 91 -21.28 9.81 5.91
N ALA A 92 -20.15 9.44 5.33
CA ALA A 92 -18.90 9.36 6.07
C ALA A 92 -18.49 10.73 6.58
N GLU A 93 -17.98 10.77 7.81
CA GLU A 93 -17.41 11.97 8.35
C GLU A 93 -16.14 12.34 7.59
N LYS A 94 -15.90 13.63 7.47
CA LYS A 94 -14.70 14.13 6.82
C LYS A 94 -13.50 13.84 7.71
N ARG A 95 -12.55 13.07 7.16
CA ARG A 95 -11.34 12.69 7.89
C ARG A 95 -10.14 12.81 6.99
N GLU A 96 -9.00 13.04 7.61
CA GLU A 96 -7.73 13.11 6.87
C GLU A 96 -7.16 11.71 6.67
N ILE A 97 -6.52 11.50 5.55
CA ILE A 97 -5.86 10.22 5.25
C ILE A 97 -4.82 9.89 6.32
N ALA A 98 -4.15 10.90 6.85
CA ALA A 98 -3.13 10.71 7.88
C ALA A 98 -3.67 10.14 9.19
N GLU A 99 -5.00 10.15 9.40
CA GLU A 99 -5.60 9.54 10.58
C GLU A 99 -5.63 8.02 10.50
N SER A 100 -5.39 7.46 9.32
CA SER A 100 -5.41 6.02 9.11
C SER A 100 -4.14 5.38 9.64
N ASN A 101 -4.29 4.36 10.48
CA ASN A 101 -3.16 3.58 10.95
C ASN A 101 -2.53 2.79 9.80
N ILE A 102 -3.35 2.32 8.88
CA ILE A 102 -2.86 1.61 7.70
C ILE A 102 -1.99 2.53 6.86
N TYR A 103 -2.40 3.78 6.70
CA TYR A 103 -1.62 4.77 5.95
C TYR A 103 -0.26 5.01 6.61
N GLN A 104 -0.23 5.17 7.93
CA GLN A 104 1.01 5.40 8.65
C GLN A 104 1.95 4.21 8.54
N ASN A 105 1.42 3.01 8.63
CA ASN A 105 2.20 1.79 8.47
C ASN A 105 2.72 1.65 7.03
N LEU A 106 1.91 1.98 6.06
CA LEU A 106 2.29 1.93 4.65
C LEU A 106 3.42 2.92 4.37
N LYS A 107 3.30 4.12 4.89
CA LYS A 107 4.32 5.16 4.76
C LYS A 107 5.64 4.69 5.35
N GLN A 108 5.59 4.05 6.50
CA GLN A 108 6.78 3.50 7.15
C GLN A 108 7.39 2.38 6.33
N THR A 109 6.56 1.50 5.78
CA THR A 109 7.04 0.39 4.95
C THR A 109 7.76 0.89 3.71
N VAL A 110 7.21 1.89 3.04
CA VAL A 110 7.83 2.47 1.85
C VAL A 110 9.17 3.11 2.22
N LYS A 111 9.21 3.80 3.35
CA LYS A 111 10.44 4.41 3.83
C LYS A 111 11.53 3.37 4.10
N GLU A 112 11.15 2.24 4.68
CA GLU A 112 12.08 1.14 4.93
C GLU A 112 12.56 0.51 3.63
N GLN A 113 11.69 0.35 2.67
CA GLN A 113 12.07 -0.17 1.36
C GLN A 113 13.07 0.74 0.67
N GLU A 114 12.86 2.04 0.73
CA GLU A 114 13.76 3.00 0.14
C GLU A 114 15.13 2.95 0.80
N LEU A 115 15.15 2.85 2.11
CA LEU A 115 16.39 2.74 2.86
C LEU A 115 17.15 1.48 2.49
N MET A 116 16.45 0.36 2.41
CA MET A 116 17.04 -0.93 2.05
C MET A 116 17.60 -0.93 0.63
N ALA A 117 16.95 -0.21 -0.26
CA ALA A 117 17.36 -0.15 -1.66
C ALA A 117 18.55 0.77 -1.88
N LEU A 118 18.66 1.84 -1.08
CA LEU A 118 19.66 2.89 -1.33
C LEU A 118 20.72 2.99 -0.25
N GLY A 119 20.44 2.46 0.93
CA GLY A 119 21.32 2.63 2.07
C GLY A 119 22.48 1.66 2.08
N THR A 120 23.54 2.05 2.77
CA THR A 120 24.62 1.14 3.10
C THR A 120 24.18 0.25 4.25
N VAL A 121 24.95 -0.81 4.49
CA VAL A 121 24.68 -1.70 5.63
C VAL A 121 24.63 -0.90 6.93
N ARG A 122 25.54 0.06 7.08
CA ARG A 122 25.57 0.89 8.29
C ARG A 122 24.35 1.76 8.41
N GLU A 123 23.90 2.37 7.33
CA GLU A 123 22.70 3.20 7.35
C GLU A 123 21.48 2.39 7.72
N ILE A 124 21.37 1.18 7.18
CA ILE A 124 20.27 0.29 7.52
C ILE A 124 20.32 -0.08 8.98
N TYR A 125 21.51 -0.42 9.48
CA TYR A 125 21.69 -0.77 10.88
C TYR A 125 21.28 0.38 11.79
N ASP A 126 21.75 1.58 11.50
CA ASP A 126 21.45 2.76 12.30
C ASP A 126 19.93 3.04 12.30
N TYR A 127 19.31 2.88 11.15
CA TYR A 127 17.87 3.09 11.04
C TYR A 127 17.10 2.10 11.93
N LEU A 128 17.47 0.82 11.83
CA LEU A 128 16.76 -0.24 12.55
C LEU A 128 16.98 -0.16 14.05
N THR A 129 18.12 0.35 14.48
CA THR A 129 18.41 0.49 15.89
C THR A 129 17.97 1.84 16.46
N GLY A 130 17.51 2.74 15.61
CA GLY A 130 17.08 4.06 16.04
C GLY A 130 18.21 4.99 16.41
N GLN A 131 19.43 4.70 15.98
CA GLN A 131 20.59 5.53 16.26
C GLN A 131 20.85 6.60 15.22
N ALA A 132 20.21 6.49 14.08
CA ALA A 132 20.31 7.51 13.05
C ALA A 132 19.64 8.78 13.54
N SER A 133 20.33 9.86 13.48
CA SER A 133 19.81 11.14 13.98
C SER A 133 19.30 12.02 12.88
#